data_d12dba150cb35eda400ea98295110dd0
#
_entry.id   d12dba150cb35eda400ea98295110dd0
#
_cell.length_a   1.000
_cell.length_b   1.000
_cell.length_c   1.000
_cell.angle_alpha   90.00
_cell.angle_beta   90.00
_cell.angle_gamma   90.00
#
_symmetry.space_group_name_H-M   'P 1'
#
loop_
_entity.id
_entity.type
_entity.pdbx_description
1 polymer ?
#
loop_
_entity_poly.entity_id
_entity_poly.type
_entity_poly.pdbx_seq_one_letter_code
_entity_poly.pdbx_strand_id
1 'polypeptide(L)'
;MTFNYPNHVPNYGNLTEKIMKEFILNYYHKQTLENKEITSLIASNDITKPLYFWQLYSILGEKYIEDLIRLFYTKLFGDTKNKWFSDEFIEIGSIEYHVRGQKKFWLDIMGGGEYYSGGEKKLHNYHKLVKNIMTSEGAHVWMKHMNDALDEMIYNEDVRVRKCMDVFLKYFMTKYAIEFDFNFFSIMKTKL
;
A
#
# COMPACT_ATOMS: atom_id res chain seq x y z
N MET A 1 -16.88 21.06 -3.80
CA MET A 1 -16.60 20.50 -5.14
C MET A 1 -16.94 19.03 -5.11
N THR A 2 -17.81 18.57 -6.00
CA THR A 2 -18.09 17.15 -6.22
C THR A 2 -17.19 16.66 -7.34
N PHE A 3 -16.35 15.66 -7.06
CA PHE A 3 -15.54 15.03 -8.07
C PHE A 3 -16.33 13.92 -8.77
N ASN A 4 -16.21 13.84 -10.08
CA ASN A 4 -16.74 12.73 -10.85
C ASN A 4 -15.58 11.72 -11.02
N TYR A 5 -15.47 10.78 -10.09
CA TYR A 5 -14.45 9.72 -10.20
C TYR A 5 -14.77 8.82 -11.39
N PRO A 6 -13.75 8.32 -12.09
CA PRO A 6 -13.95 7.24 -13.03
C PRO A 6 -14.62 6.07 -12.30
N ASN A 7 -15.64 5.49 -12.90
CA ASN A 7 -16.47 4.43 -12.31
C ASN A 7 -15.70 3.10 -12.27
N HIS A 8 -14.71 3.01 -11.37
CA HIS A 8 -14.12 1.72 -11.05
C HIS A 8 -15.02 1.01 -10.06
N VAL A 9 -15.55 -0.14 -10.45
CA VAL A 9 -16.46 -0.94 -9.63
C VAL A 9 -15.63 -1.74 -8.62
N PRO A 10 -15.63 -1.37 -7.33
CA PRO A 10 -14.86 -2.07 -6.33
C PRO A 10 -15.53 -3.39 -5.94
N ASN A 11 -14.71 -4.32 -5.43
CA ASN A 11 -15.17 -5.58 -4.87
C ASN A 11 -14.28 -5.99 -3.69
N TYR A 12 -14.82 -6.80 -2.78
CA TYR A 12 -14.03 -7.40 -1.71
C TYR A 12 -13.08 -8.47 -2.26
N GLY A 13 -11.84 -8.41 -1.84
CA GLY A 13 -10.86 -9.46 -2.06
C GLY A 13 -10.73 -10.39 -0.86
N ASN A 14 -9.71 -11.24 -0.90
CA ASN A 14 -9.41 -12.19 0.18
C ASN A 14 -8.98 -11.51 1.49
N LEU A 15 -8.34 -10.35 1.38
CA LEU A 15 -7.78 -9.61 2.52
C LEU A 15 -8.55 -8.34 2.87
N THR A 16 -9.30 -7.77 1.93
CA THR A 16 -9.95 -6.46 2.07
C THR A 16 -10.74 -6.34 3.36
N GLU A 17 -11.70 -7.23 3.59
CA GLU A 17 -12.59 -7.17 4.74
C GLU A 17 -11.85 -7.36 6.06
N LYS A 18 -10.92 -8.32 6.08
CA LYS A 18 -10.12 -8.63 7.27
C LYS A 18 -9.26 -7.42 7.67
N ILE A 19 -8.51 -6.85 6.73
CA ILE A 19 -7.61 -5.72 6.98
C ILE A 19 -8.41 -4.47 7.35
N MET A 20 -9.54 -4.21 6.68
CA MET A 20 -10.45 -3.12 7.03
C MET A 20 -10.92 -3.23 8.48
N LYS A 21 -11.42 -4.40 8.90
CA LYS A 21 -11.89 -4.63 10.28
C LYS A 21 -10.75 -4.48 11.28
N GLU A 22 -9.59 -5.05 11.00
CA GLU A 22 -8.40 -4.95 11.84
C GLU A 22 -7.97 -3.49 12.01
N PHE A 23 -7.91 -2.73 10.92
CA PHE A 23 -7.57 -1.31 10.97
C PHE A 23 -8.57 -0.51 11.79
N ILE A 24 -9.87 -0.72 11.58
CA ILE A 24 -10.92 0.00 12.32
C ILE A 24 -10.84 -0.33 13.82
N LEU A 25 -10.64 -1.58 14.19
CA LEU A 25 -10.52 -1.98 15.60
C LEU A 25 -9.27 -1.43 16.29
N ASN A 26 -8.19 -1.23 15.56
CA ASN A 26 -6.93 -0.70 16.09
C ASN A 26 -6.93 0.83 16.25
N TYR A 27 -7.65 1.55 15.37
CA TYR A 27 -7.55 3.02 15.30
C TYR A 27 -8.86 3.74 15.59
N TYR A 28 -10.00 3.02 15.67
CA TYR A 28 -11.33 3.57 15.91
C TYR A 28 -12.08 2.74 16.96
N HIS A 29 -13.28 3.19 17.34
CA HIS A 29 -14.16 2.42 18.20
C HIS A 29 -14.84 1.27 17.43
N LYS A 30 -15.15 0.18 18.14
CA LYS A 30 -15.82 -0.99 17.56
C LYS A 30 -17.13 -0.65 16.83
N GLN A 31 -17.91 0.32 17.36
CA GLN A 31 -19.16 0.79 16.72
C GLN A 31 -18.94 1.39 15.33
N THR A 32 -17.73 1.80 15.00
CA THR A 32 -17.39 2.29 13.66
C THR A 32 -17.57 1.22 12.58
N LEU A 33 -17.52 -0.07 12.92
CA LEU A 33 -17.80 -1.16 11.98
C LEU A 33 -19.24 -1.19 11.46
N GLU A 34 -20.18 -0.54 12.17
CA GLU A 34 -21.58 -0.41 11.77
C GLU A 34 -21.81 0.79 10.83
N ASN A 35 -20.83 1.67 10.70
CA ASN A 35 -20.90 2.82 9.82
C ASN A 35 -20.68 2.42 8.36
N LYS A 36 -21.75 2.37 7.58
CA LYS A 36 -21.73 1.98 6.16
C LYS A 36 -20.87 2.87 5.28
N GLU A 37 -20.68 4.13 5.64
CA GLU A 37 -19.83 5.05 4.87
C GLU A 37 -18.35 4.68 5.02
N ILE A 38 -17.93 4.33 6.23
CA ILE A 38 -16.54 3.91 6.53
C ILE A 38 -16.25 2.53 5.96
N THR A 39 -17.19 1.59 6.07
CA THR A 39 -17.03 0.22 5.59
C THR A 39 -17.34 0.04 4.10
N SER A 40 -17.81 1.08 3.41
CA SER A 40 -17.97 1.08 1.96
C SER A 40 -16.63 0.95 1.25
N LEU A 41 -16.60 0.26 0.12
CA LEU A 41 -15.46 0.25 -0.81
C LEU A 41 -15.47 1.41 -1.80
N ILE A 42 -16.56 2.18 -1.83
CA ILE A 42 -16.72 3.35 -2.69
C ILE A 42 -16.37 4.60 -1.88
N ALA A 43 -15.42 5.37 -2.39
CA ALA A 43 -15.04 6.65 -1.81
C ALA A 43 -16.18 7.68 -1.92
N SER A 44 -16.33 8.53 -0.90
CA SER A 44 -17.25 9.66 -0.97
C SER A 44 -16.76 10.70 -1.98
N ASN A 45 -17.66 11.23 -2.81
CA ASN A 45 -17.38 12.35 -3.70
C ASN A 45 -17.23 13.69 -2.94
N ASP A 46 -17.59 13.70 -1.66
CA ASP A 46 -17.36 14.84 -0.77
C ASP A 46 -15.93 14.79 -0.22
N ILE A 47 -15.07 15.68 -0.71
CA ILE A 47 -13.64 15.74 -0.32
C ILE A 47 -13.41 16.17 1.12
N THR A 48 -14.45 16.66 1.82
CA THR A 48 -14.36 16.96 3.25
C THR A 48 -14.44 15.72 4.12
N LYS A 49 -14.92 14.61 3.57
CA LYS A 49 -14.99 13.32 4.24
C LYS A 49 -13.67 12.56 4.13
N PRO A 50 -13.31 11.75 5.15
CA PRO A 50 -12.11 10.95 5.10
C PRO A 50 -12.14 9.96 3.94
N LEU A 51 -10.95 9.63 3.42
CA LEU A 51 -10.71 8.56 2.45
C LEU A 51 -9.97 7.44 3.16
N TYR A 52 -10.45 6.20 3.00
CA TYR A 52 -9.83 5.01 3.56
C TYR A 52 -9.12 4.20 2.47
N PHE A 53 -8.04 3.50 2.79
CA PHE A 53 -7.23 2.85 1.78
C PHE A 53 -7.96 1.68 1.06
N TRP A 54 -8.97 1.06 1.67
CA TRP A 54 -9.83 0.09 0.99
C TRP A 54 -10.82 0.72 -0.01
N GLN A 55 -10.85 2.04 -0.11
CA GLN A 55 -11.64 2.80 -1.09
C GLN A 55 -10.79 3.30 -2.27
N LEU A 56 -9.47 3.17 -2.20
CA LEU A 56 -8.56 3.75 -3.18
C LEU A 56 -8.80 3.21 -4.60
N TYR A 57 -9.15 1.94 -4.73
CA TYR A 57 -9.45 1.37 -6.05
C TYR A 57 -10.61 2.08 -6.76
N SER A 58 -11.64 2.49 -6.02
CA SER A 58 -12.80 3.20 -6.60
C SER A 58 -12.44 4.56 -7.23
N ILE A 59 -11.29 5.14 -6.83
CA ILE A 59 -10.76 6.40 -7.36
C ILE A 59 -9.69 6.14 -8.42
N LEU A 60 -8.70 5.32 -8.10
CA LEU A 60 -7.46 5.17 -8.87
C LEU A 60 -7.57 4.16 -10.00
N GLY A 61 -8.37 3.09 -9.79
CA GLY A 61 -8.44 1.95 -10.69
C GLY A 61 -7.15 1.12 -10.74
N GLU A 62 -7.22 0.02 -11.48
CA GLU A 62 -6.11 -0.94 -11.59
C GLU A 62 -4.88 -0.34 -12.27
N LYS A 63 -5.11 0.42 -13.36
CA LYS A 63 -4.02 0.96 -14.18
C LYS A 63 -3.09 1.88 -13.40
N TYR A 64 -3.64 2.81 -12.62
CA TYR A 64 -2.85 3.73 -11.81
C TYR A 64 -2.04 2.96 -10.74
N ILE A 65 -2.69 2.01 -10.06
CA ILE A 65 -2.03 1.20 -9.03
C ILE A 65 -0.87 0.38 -9.62
N GLU A 66 -1.07 -0.22 -10.80
CA GLU A 66 -0.02 -0.95 -11.51
C GLU A 66 1.14 -0.06 -11.92
N ASP A 67 0.85 1.10 -12.52
CA ASP A 67 1.87 2.05 -12.98
C ASP A 67 2.71 2.58 -11.82
N LEU A 68 2.07 2.87 -10.67
CA LEU A 68 2.77 3.30 -9.45
C LEU A 68 3.73 2.22 -8.94
N ILE A 69 3.27 0.98 -8.87
CA ILE A 69 4.10 -0.16 -8.43
C ILE A 69 5.25 -0.38 -9.43
N ARG A 70 4.99 -0.27 -10.72
CA ARG A 70 6.00 -0.40 -11.78
C ARG A 70 7.07 0.69 -11.65
N LEU A 71 6.66 1.93 -11.46
CA LEU A 71 7.58 3.05 -11.25
C LEU A 71 8.44 2.84 -10.00
N PHE A 72 7.84 2.40 -8.90
CA PHE A 72 8.55 2.05 -7.68
C PHE A 72 9.65 1.01 -7.94
N TYR A 73 9.33 -0.13 -8.57
CA TYR A 73 10.34 -1.15 -8.86
C TYR A 73 11.38 -0.70 -9.88
N THR A 74 11.02 0.15 -10.83
CA THR A 74 11.98 0.74 -11.77
C THR A 74 13.01 1.59 -11.01
N LYS A 75 12.57 2.42 -10.06
CA LYS A 75 13.46 3.23 -9.23
C LYS A 75 14.33 2.35 -8.31
N LEU A 76 13.75 1.33 -7.70
CA LEU A 76 14.44 0.42 -6.80
C LEU A 76 15.53 -0.38 -7.53
N PHE A 77 15.22 -0.97 -8.69
CA PHE A 77 16.17 -1.74 -9.49
C PHE A 77 17.28 -0.87 -10.11
N GLY A 78 17.02 0.41 -10.32
CA GLY A 78 18.01 1.39 -10.78
C GLY A 78 18.87 1.99 -9.68
N ASP A 79 18.65 1.65 -8.41
CA ASP A 79 19.39 2.23 -7.29
C ASP A 79 20.80 1.64 -7.14
N THR A 80 21.78 2.34 -7.70
CA THR A 80 23.20 1.96 -7.60
C THR A 80 23.83 2.30 -6.25
N LYS A 81 23.20 3.16 -5.43
CA LYS A 81 23.72 3.58 -4.11
C LYS A 81 23.38 2.55 -3.03
N ASN A 82 22.19 1.96 -3.11
CA ASN A 82 21.72 0.94 -2.16
C ASN A 82 21.68 -0.43 -2.83
N LYS A 83 22.75 -0.78 -3.52
CA LYS A 83 22.83 -2.03 -4.29
C LYS A 83 22.57 -3.27 -3.43
N TRP A 84 23.02 -3.28 -2.19
CA TRP A 84 22.75 -4.34 -1.21
C TRP A 84 21.25 -4.59 -1.01
N PHE A 85 20.41 -3.56 -1.17
CA PHE A 85 18.97 -3.65 -1.03
C PHE A 85 18.31 -4.09 -2.35
N SER A 86 18.68 -3.47 -3.47
CA SER A 86 18.11 -3.80 -4.78
C SER A 86 18.47 -5.21 -5.25
N ASP A 87 19.68 -5.69 -4.96
CA ASP A 87 20.16 -7.02 -5.37
C ASP A 87 19.26 -8.13 -4.77
N GLU A 88 18.80 -8.01 -3.52
CA GLU A 88 17.88 -8.97 -2.90
C GLU A 88 16.57 -9.14 -3.69
N PHE A 89 16.04 -8.04 -4.27
CA PHE A 89 14.86 -8.12 -5.13
C PHE A 89 15.21 -8.69 -6.53
N ILE A 90 16.35 -8.29 -7.08
CA ILE A 90 16.82 -8.78 -8.40
C ILE A 90 17.02 -10.29 -8.38
N GLU A 91 17.57 -10.85 -7.31
CA GLU A 91 17.78 -12.30 -7.13
C GLU A 91 16.46 -13.08 -7.09
N ILE A 92 15.38 -12.48 -6.55
CA ILE A 92 14.07 -13.13 -6.49
C ILE A 92 13.39 -13.15 -7.87
N GLY A 93 13.57 -12.08 -8.66
CA GLY A 93 12.95 -12.02 -9.97
C GLY A 93 13.00 -10.66 -10.67
N SER A 94 12.41 -10.63 -11.85
CA SER A 94 12.32 -9.42 -12.67
C SER A 94 11.33 -8.38 -12.07
N ILE A 95 11.40 -7.14 -12.57
CA ILE A 95 10.42 -6.10 -12.27
C ILE A 95 8.99 -6.62 -12.49
N GLU A 96 8.74 -7.30 -13.61
CA GLU A 96 7.42 -7.85 -13.94
C GLU A 96 6.93 -8.88 -12.91
N TYR A 97 7.84 -9.70 -12.39
CA TYR A 97 7.51 -10.66 -11.32
C TYR A 97 7.01 -9.94 -10.07
N HIS A 98 7.73 -8.90 -9.63
CA HIS A 98 7.39 -8.12 -8.43
C HIS A 98 6.13 -7.30 -8.64
N VAL A 99 6.00 -6.60 -9.79
CA VAL A 99 4.81 -5.81 -10.14
C VAL A 99 3.56 -6.68 -10.09
N ARG A 100 3.59 -7.88 -10.71
CA ARG A 100 2.45 -8.80 -10.71
C ARG A 100 2.05 -9.24 -9.30
N GLY A 101 3.02 -9.52 -8.44
CA GLY A 101 2.76 -9.94 -7.05
C GLY A 101 2.18 -8.82 -6.20
N GLN A 102 2.84 -7.67 -6.20
CA GLN A 102 2.46 -6.53 -5.39
C GLN A 102 1.16 -5.89 -5.88
N LYS A 103 0.94 -5.81 -7.20
CA LYS A 103 -0.34 -5.35 -7.76
C LYS A 103 -1.51 -6.16 -7.21
N LYS A 104 -1.43 -7.49 -7.25
CA LYS A 104 -2.50 -8.35 -6.72
C LYS A 104 -2.78 -8.09 -5.23
N PHE A 105 -1.73 -7.91 -4.44
CA PHE A 105 -1.86 -7.61 -3.02
C PHE A 105 -2.50 -6.24 -2.78
N TRP A 106 -2.05 -5.20 -3.50
CA TRP A 106 -2.60 -3.85 -3.34
C TRP A 106 -4.03 -3.75 -3.83
N LEU A 107 -4.36 -4.34 -4.99
CA LEU A 107 -5.74 -4.37 -5.50
C LEU A 107 -6.68 -5.06 -4.52
N ASP A 108 -6.26 -6.20 -3.94
CA ASP A 108 -7.05 -6.89 -2.93
C ASP A 108 -7.38 -5.94 -1.77
N ILE A 109 -6.38 -5.32 -1.17
CA ILE A 109 -6.57 -4.48 0.03
C ILE A 109 -7.27 -3.16 -0.29
N MET A 110 -7.04 -2.59 -1.47
CA MET A 110 -7.62 -1.31 -1.88
C MET A 110 -9.06 -1.42 -2.42
N GLY A 111 -9.64 -2.61 -2.42
CA GLY A 111 -11.03 -2.82 -2.84
C GLY A 111 -11.19 -3.19 -4.31
N GLY A 112 -10.15 -3.70 -4.96
CA GLY A 112 -10.17 -4.09 -6.37
C GLY A 112 -10.61 -5.53 -6.65
N GLY A 113 -10.91 -6.35 -5.62
CA GLY A 113 -11.42 -7.71 -5.79
C GLY A 113 -10.45 -8.82 -5.37
N GLU A 114 -10.76 -10.06 -5.69
CA GLU A 114 -10.03 -11.26 -5.26
C GLU A 114 -8.77 -11.52 -6.09
N TYR A 115 -7.77 -10.69 -5.94
CA TYR A 115 -6.53 -10.81 -6.72
C TYR A 115 -5.42 -11.57 -6.01
N TYR A 116 -5.35 -11.49 -4.67
CA TYR A 116 -4.23 -12.08 -3.91
C TYR A 116 -4.54 -13.47 -3.38
N SER A 117 -4.20 -14.50 -4.18
CA SER A 117 -4.34 -15.90 -3.77
C SER A 117 -3.26 -16.29 -2.75
N GLY A 118 -3.68 -16.96 -1.65
CA GLY A 118 -2.78 -17.41 -0.58
C GLY A 118 -2.69 -16.46 0.61
N GLY A 119 -3.34 -15.30 0.55
CA GLY A 119 -3.55 -14.41 1.69
C GLY A 119 -2.27 -14.03 2.43
N GLU A 120 -2.39 -13.78 3.74
CA GLU A 120 -1.27 -13.39 4.60
C GLU A 120 -0.14 -14.43 4.67
N LYS A 121 -0.45 -15.72 4.57
CA LYS A 121 0.58 -16.77 4.60
C LYS A 121 1.56 -16.65 3.44
N LYS A 122 1.06 -16.33 2.24
CA LYS A 122 1.91 -16.10 1.07
C LYS A 122 2.75 -14.83 1.23
N LEU A 123 2.14 -13.78 1.73
CA LEU A 123 2.82 -12.51 2.01
C LEU A 123 3.96 -12.73 3.03
N HIS A 124 3.67 -13.40 4.14
CA HIS A 124 4.66 -13.73 5.16
C HIS A 124 5.82 -14.57 4.61
N ASN A 125 5.52 -15.60 3.80
CA ASN A 125 6.56 -16.42 3.18
C ASN A 125 7.45 -15.60 2.22
N TYR A 126 6.87 -14.67 1.45
CA TYR A 126 7.64 -13.78 0.60
C TYR A 126 8.60 -12.90 1.42
N HIS A 127 8.11 -12.29 2.50
CA HIS A 127 8.95 -11.44 3.35
C HIS A 127 10.07 -12.22 4.05
N LYS A 128 9.88 -13.52 4.31
CA LYS A 128 10.97 -14.38 4.81
C LYS A 128 12.11 -14.55 3.81
N LEU A 129 11.84 -14.53 2.51
CA LEU A 129 12.88 -14.61 1.48
C LEU A 129 13.77 -13.37 1.49
N VAL A 130 13.21 -12.21 1.80
CA VAL A 130 13.91 -10.91 1.88
C VAL A 130 14.25 -10.51 3.32
N LYS A 131 14.34 -11.46 4.25
CA LYS A 131 14.56 -11.19 5.67
C LYS A 131 15.79 -10.31 5.93
N ASN A 132 16.84 -10.45 5.13
CA ASN A 132 18.08 -9.69 5.30
C ASN A 132 17.90 -8.18 5.14
N ILE A 133 16.90 -7.76 4.38
CA ILE A 133 16.57 -6.35 4.15
C ILE A 133 15.37 -5.86 4.96
N MET A 134 14.71 -6.75 5.72
CA MET A 134 13.63 -6.38 6.65
C MET A 134 14.21 -5.76 7.93
N THR A 135 14.83 -4.61 7.78
CA THR A 135 15.55 -3.84 8.80
C THR A 135 15.09 -2.37 8.76
N SER A 136 15.47 -1.59 9.78
CA SER A 136 15.21 -0.14 9.78
C SER A 136 15.79 0.54 8.54
N GLU A 137 17.01 0.18 8.12
CA GLU A 137 17.66 0.73 6.95
C GLU A 137 16.96 0.30 5.66
N GLY A 138 16.62 -0.98 5.51
CA GLY A 138 15.85 -1.49 4.37
C GLY A 138 14.48 -0.85 4.23
N ALA A 139 13.76 -0.68 5.36
CA ALA A 139 12.48 0.03 5.38
C ALA A 139 12.64 1.50 4.94
N HIS A 140 13.75 2.16 5.32
CA HIS A 140 14.04 3.53 4.87
C HIS A 140 14.25 3.59 3.36
N VAL A 141 15.07 2.70 2.81
CA VAL A 141 15.32 2.64 1.35
C VAL A 141 14.02 2.37 0.60
N TRP A 142 13.24 1.39 1.07
CA TRP A 142 11.95 1.05 0.46
C TRP A 142 10.99 2.23 0.46
N MET A 143 10.80 2.88 1.62
CA MET A 143 9.91 4.03 1.78
C MET A 143 10.35 5.23 0.95
N LYS A 144 11.67 5.43 0.82
CA LYS A 144 12.22 6.49 -0.04
C LYS A 144 11.78 6.28 -1.49
N HIS A 145 12.02 5.08 -2.06
CA HIS A 145 11.65 4.80 -3.45
C HIS A 145 10.13 4.88 -3.68
N MET A 146 9.34 4.43 -2.71
CA MET A 146 7.89 4.53 -2.81
C MET A 146 7.39 5.98 -2.74
N ASN A 147 7.96 6.80 -1.84
CA ASN A 147 7.64 8.22 -1.79
C ASN A 147 8.07 8.95 -3.07
N ASP A 148 9.28 8.65 -3.60
CA ASP A 148 9.76 9.22 -4.86
C ASP A 148 8.83 8.83 -6.05
N ALA A 149 8.25 7.63 -6.04
CA ALA A 149 7.26 7.21 -7.03
C ALA A 149 5.92 7.93 -6.86
N LEU A 150 5.43 8.05 -5.63
CA LEU A 150 4.21 8.80 -5.33
C LEU A 150 4.33 10.30 -5.66
N ASP A 151 5.50 10.88 -5.42
CA ASP A 151 5.77 12.29 -5.72
C ASP A 151 5.86 12.56 -7.24
N GLU A 152 6.28 11.57 -8.03
CA GLU A 152 6.31 11.64 -9.50
C GLU A 152 4.93 11.39 -10.11
N MET A 153 4.14 10.48 -9.50
CA MET A 153 2.78 10.15 -9.94
C MET A 153 1.71 10.85 -9.10
N ILE A 154 1.78 12.18 -8.97
CA ILE A 154 0.82 12.94 -8.17
C ILE A 154 -0.60 12.77 -8.75
N TYR A 155 -1.54 12.31 -7.91
CA TYR A 155 -2.96 12.31 -8.24
C TYR A 155 -3.59 13.64 -7.82
N ASN A 156 -3.66 14.58 -8.76
CA ASN A 156 -4.10 15.95 -8.50
C ASN A 156 -5.63 16.12 -8.39
N GLU A 157 -6.40 15.11 -8.81
CA GLU A 157 -7.86 15.19 -8.82
C GLU A 157 -8.45 15.08 -7.41
N ASP A 158 -7.74 14.40 -6.48
CA ASP A 158 -8.17 14.29 -5.09
C ASP A 158 -6.97 14.34 -4.13
N VAL A 159 -6.85 15.44 -3.40
CA VAL A 159 -5.77 15.67 -2.42
C VAL A 159 -5.75 14.67 -1.26
N ARG A 160 -6.85 13.93 -1.02
CA ARG A 160 -6.94 12.91 0.01
C ARG A 160 -6.15 11.65 -0.35
N VAL A 161 -5.96 11.40 -1.66
CA VAL A 161 -5.28 10.18 -2.15
C VAL A 161 -3.88 10.06 -1.56
N ARG A 162 -3.05 11.13 -1.63
CA ARG A 162 -1.69 11.08 -1.06
C ARG A 162 -1.70 10.77 0.43
N LYS A 163 -2.53 11.45 1.21
CA LYS A 163 -2.65 11.19 2.66
C LYS A 163 -3.12 9.78 2.96
N CYS A 164 -4.05 9.27 2.16
CA CYS A 164 -4.55 7.91 2.29
C CYS A 164 -3.47 6.87 1.98
N MET A 165 -2.65 7.10 0.93
CA MET A 165 -1.50 6.26 0.62
C MET A 165 -0.45 6.28 1.75
N ASP A 166 -0.18 7.43 2.33
CA ASP A 166 0.75 7.53 3.48
C ASP A 166 0.24 6.72 4.69
N VAL A 167 -1.08 6.74 4.97
CA VAL A 167 -1.71 5.90 6.01
C VAL A 167 -1.56 4.42 5.69
N PHE A 168 -1.82 4.02 4.44
CA PHE A 168 -1.67 2.65 3.96
C PHE A 168 -0.23 2.14 4.15
N LEU A 169 0.75 2.90 3.67
CA LEU A 169 2.15 2.54 3.79
C LEU A 169 2.61 2.45 5.25
N LYS A 170 2.22 3.43 6.07
CA LYS A 170 2.53 3.43 7.51
C LYS A 170 1.95 2.20 8.22
N TYR A 171 0.70 1.84 7.91
CA TYR A 171 0.04 0.69 8.51
C TYR A 171 0.81 -0.61 8.24
N PHE A 172 1.17 -0.88 6.98
CA PHE A 172 1.89 -2.09 6.62
C PHE A 172 3.34 -2.08 7.12
N MET A 173 4.04 -0.95 7.04
CA MET A 173 5.40 -0.84 7.60
C MET A 173 5.42 -1.05 9.10
N THR A 174 4.39 -0.59 9.83
CA THR A 174 4.27 -0.87 11.27
C THR A 174 4.06 -2.36 11.55
N LYS A 175 3.23 -3.05 10.74
CA LYS A 175 3.06 -4.51 10.85
C LYS A 175 4.39 -5.24 10.61
N TYR A 176 5.13 -4.88 9.57
CA TYR A 176 6.42 -5.49 9.26
C TYR A 176 7.48 -5.18 10.32
N ALA A 177 7.48 -3.97 10.87
CA ALA A 177 8.40 -3.61 11.95
C ALA A 177 8.20 -4.49 13.20
N ILE A 178 6.95 -4.80 13.53
CA ILE A 178 6.61 -5.72 14.64
C ILE A 178 7.00 -7.17 14.27
N GLU A 179 6.67 -7.61 13.05
CA GLU A 179 6.91 -8.99 12.61
C GLU A 179 8.40 -9.34 12.50
N PHE A 180 9.24 -8.39 12.05
CA PHE A 180 10.67 -8.59 11.79
C PHE A 180 11.57 -7.89 12.81
N ASP A 181 11.00 -7.35 13.88
CA ASP A 181 11.71 -6.71 15.01
C ASP A 181 12.68 -5.60 14.60
N PHE A 182 12.19 -4.63 13.81
CA PHE A 182 12.96 -3.44 13.47
C PHE A 182 12.27 -2.15 13.88
N ASN A 183 13.06 -1.08 14.10
CA ASN A 183 12.53 0.21 14.53
C ASN A 183 12.13 1.08 13.32
N PHE A 184 10.83 1.08 12.98
CA PHE A 184 10.28 1.94 11.92
C PHE A 184 10.15 3.41 12.33
N PHE A 185 9.88 3.70 13.60
CA PHE A 185 9.60 5.08 14.07
C PHE A 185 10.82 6.01 14.03
N SER A 186 12.05 5.49 14.08
CA SER A 186 13.26 6.29 13.94
C SER A 186 13.36 6.93 12.54
N ILE A 187 12.72 6.33 11.54
CA ILE A 187 12.75 6.75 10.13
C ILE A 187 11.78 7.93 9.88
N MET A 188 10.63 7.93 10.58
CA MET A 188 9.58 8.94 10.41
C MET A 188 9.91 10.30 11.04
N LYS A 189 10.85 10.36 12.00
CA LYS A 189 11.26 11.60 12.69
C LYS A 189 12.08 12.56 11.82
N THR A 190 12.50 12.14 10.64
CA THR A 190 13.39 12.92 9.77
C THR A 190 12.66 13.75 8.71
N LYS A 191 11.32 13.69 8.62
CA LYS A 191 10.52 14.41 7.61
C LYS A 191 9.12 14.85 8.13
N LEU A 192 9.04 15.33 9.37
CA LEU A 192 7.86 16.11 9.82
C LEU A 192 8.27 17.54 10.08
#